data_cb504c69f25c35c0b5e3557ad01a11b5
#
_entry.id   cb504c69f25c35c0b5e3557ad01a11b5
#
_cell.length_a   1.000
_cell.length_b   1.000
_cell.length_c   1.000
_cell.angle_alpha   90.00
_cell.angle_beta   90.00
_cell.angle_gamma   90.00
#
_symmetry.space_group_name_H-M   'P 1'
#
loop_
_entity.id
_entity.type
_entity.pdbx_description
1 polymer ?
#
loop_
_entity_poly.entity_id
_entity_poly.type
_entity_poly.pdbx_seq_one_letter_code
_entity_poly.pdbx_strand_id
1 'polypeptide(L)'
;MYTRDCNEIADYASKHPDNFVRVVTFTLCTIQAGLSTVKQQMRDVDVNGLDSKYLWGQKSNGLAYTIANKEFLWGKLMAIKERGTSDVDAIVDGIMLLMRVPNLGMVKASFVLQMLGFNVACIDSHNLTRLGLSPNAVKIGAKLKTESKYAKIKSYVLMCQEDGTEYWWDTWCDYVAGNRANRLLDTGDVVSKFHVDCVVA
;
A
#
# COMPACT_ATOMS: atom_id res chain seq x y z
N MET A 1 10.71 5.55 -13.51
CA MET A 1 10.48 5.93 -12.08
C MET A 1 9.91 4.76 -11.30
N TYR A 2 8.78 4.18 -11.69
CA TYR A 2 8.15 3.03 -11.02
C TYR A 2 9.11 1.85 -10.78
N THR A 3 9.74 1.35 -11.83
CA THR A 3 10.55 0.12 -11.76
C THR A 3 11.65 0.22 -10.71
N ARG A 4 12.30 1.39 -10.61
CA ARG A 4 13.34 1.61 -9.63
C ARG A 4 12.78 1.64 -8.21
N ASP A 5 11.79 2.51 -7.96
CA ASP A 5 11.27 2.76 -6.61
C ASP A 5 10.59 1.50 -6.04
N CYS A 6 9.73 0.85 -6.83
CA CYS A 6 9.02 -0.34 -6.37
C CYS A 6 9.92 -1.55 -6.20
N ASN A 7 10.93 -1.75 -7.07
CA ASN A 7 11.87 -2.85 -6.91
C ASN A 7 12.74 -2.68 -5.66
N GLU A 8 13.22 -1.48 -5.38
CA GLU A 8 13.99 -1.19 -4.16
C GLU A 8 13.15 -1.46 -2.90
N ILE A 9 11.89 -1.01 -2.89
CA ILE A 9 10.97 -1.26 -1.77
C ILE A 9 10.66 -2.76 -1.64
N ALA A 10 10.39 -3.44 -2.76
CA ALA A 10 10.08 -4.86 -2.78
C ALA A 10 11.25 -5.72 -2.28
N ASP A 11 12.46 -5.39 -2.70
CA ASP A 11 13.68 -6.05 -2.23
C ASP A 11 13.90 -5.81 -0.74
N TYR A 12 13.72 -4.58 -0.28
CA TYR A 12 13.82 -4.23 1.14
C TYR A 12 12.81 -5.01 1.98
N ALA A 13 11.53 -4.97 1.60
CA ALA A 13 10.44 -5.60 2.35
C ALA A 13 10.53 -7.14 2.37
N SER A 14 11.12 -7.74 1.33
CA SER A 14 11.28 -9.20 1.23
C SER A 14 12.40 -9.76 2.10
N LYS A 15 13.28 -8.92 2.65
CA LYS A 15 14.43 -9.36 3.44
C LYS A 15 14.09 -9.73 4.88
N HIS A 16 13.11 -9.04 5.49
CA HIS A 16 12.83 -9.21 6.90
C HIS A 16 11.40 -8.78 7.27
N PRO A 17 10.73 -9.47 8.22
CA PRO A 17 9.40 -9.08 8.68
C PRO A 17 9.28 -7.64 9.18
N ASP A 18 10.30 -7.10 9.83
CA ASP A 18 10.29 -5.69 10.29
C ASP A 18 10.28 -4.70 9.12
N ASN A 19 10.94 -5.04 8.01
CA ASN A 19 10.90 -4.24 6.80
C ASN A 19 9.49 -4.23 6.20
N PHE A 20 8.78 -5.36 6.25
CA PHE A 20 7.38 -5.43 5.88
C PHE A 20 6.50 -4.56 6.79
N VAL A 21 6.73 -4.56 8.11
CA VAL A 21 6.05 -3.66 9.05
C VAL A 21 6.23 -2.21 8.61
N ARG A 22 7.44 -1.85 8.16
CA ARG A 22 7.73 -0.50 7.64
C ARG A 22 6.87 -0.12 6.44
N VAL A 23 6.67 -1.05 5.49
CA VAL A 23 5.78 -0.87 4.33
C VAL A 23 4.34 -0.62 4.76
N VAL A 24 3.84 -1.41 5.71
CA VAL A 24 2.49 -1.22 6.26
C VAL A 24 2.37 0.13 6.98
N THR A 25 3.37 0.50 7.79
CA THR A 25 3.41 1.81 8.48
C THR A 25 3.32 2.96 7.49
N PHE A 26 4.14 2.92 6.43
CA PHE A 26 4.08 3.90 5.34
C PHE A 26 2.67 3.99 4.73
N THR A 27 2.07 2.84 4.41
CA THR A 27 0.72 2.79 3.86
C THR A 27 -0.30 3.43 4.80
N LEU A 28 -0.24 3.12 6.11
CA LEU A 28 -1.13 3.71 7.12
C LEU A 28 -0.94 5.23 7.22
N CYS A 29 0.29 5.72 7.12
CA CYS A 29 0.59 7.15 7.09
C CYS A 29 0.02 7.86 5.86
N THR A 30 -0.13 7.17 4.71
CA THR A 30 -0.74 7.77 3.51
C THR A 30 -2.25 7.90 3.56
N ILE A 31 -2.93 7.23 4.51
CA ILE A 31 -4.39 7.28 4.61
C ILE A 31 -4.83 8.66 5.08
N GLN A 32 -5.65 9.34 4.27
CA GLN A 32 -6.17 10.69 4.52
C GLN A 32 -5.06 11.72 4.85
N ALA A 33 -3.91 11.57 4.22
CA ALA A 33 -2.77 12.46 4.38
C ALA A 33 -2.19 12.86 3.03
N GLY A 34 -1.67 14.07 2.95
CA GLY A 34 -0.91 14.48 1.77
C GLY A 34 0.46 13.79 1.76
N LEU A 35 0.89 13.30 0.59
CA LEU A 35 2.17 12.60 0.45
C LEU A 35 3.36 13.45 0.97
N SER A 36 3.29 14.78 0.84
CA SER A 36 4.30 15.70 1.37
C SER A 36 4.51 15.64 2.89
N THR A 37 3.50 15.15 3.65
CA THR A 37 3.58 15.05 5.10
C THR A 37 4.00 13.66 5.59
N VAL A 38 4.03 12.66 4.70
CA VAL A 38 4.28 11.27 5.09
C VAL A 38 5.66 11.10 5.72
N LYS A 39 6.70 11.78 5.21
CA LYS A 39 8.05 11.75 5.79
C LYS A 39 8.04 12.18 7.26
N GLN A 40 7.33 13.26 7.57
CA GLN A 40 7.19 13.73 8.96
C GLN A 40 6.41 12.75 9.83
N GLN A 41 5.33 12.14 9.27
CA GLN A 41 4.53 11.14 9.97
C GLN A 41 5.37 9.90 10.29
N MET A 42 6.15 9.40 9.33
CA MET A 42 7.04 8.25 9.54
C MET A 42 8.06 8.52 10.64
N ARG A 43 8.70 9.71 10.65
CA ARG A 43 9.63 10.11 11.71
C ARG A 43 8.97 10.14 13.08
N ASP A 44 7.75 10.66 13.16
CA ASP A 44 7.03 10.70 14.42
C ASP A 44 6.68 9.29 14.92
N VAL A 45 6.32 8.37 14.00
CA VAL A 45 6.08 6.96 14.33
C VAL A 45 7.37 6.27 14.78
N ASP A 46 8.51 6.58 14.17
CA ASP A 46 9.81 6.02 14.58
C ASP A 46 10.19 6.41 16.01
N VAL A 47 9.84 7.63 16.42
CA VAL A 47 10.15 8.15 17.76
C VAL A 47 9.11 7.70 18.80
N ASN A 48 7.82 7.78 18.45
CA ASN A 48 6.72 7.64 19.41
C ASN A 48 5.99 6.28 19.29
N GLY A 49 6.35 5.45 18.29
CA GLY A 49 5.71 4.15 18.09
C GLY A 49 4.20 4.27 17.90
N LEU A 50 3.45 3.45 18.64
CA LEU A 50 1.98 3.43 18.61
C LEU A 50 1.32 4.69 19.19
N ASP A 51 2.08 5.48 19.97
CA ASP A 51 1.60 6.75 20.56
C ASP A 51 1.75 7.95 19.62
N SER A 52 2.21 7.71 18.40
CA SER A 52 2.30 8.76 17.37
C SER A 52 0.96 9.43 17.14
N LYS A 53 0.94 10.77 17.19
CA LYS A 53 -0.26 11.59 16.90
C LYS A 53 -0.82 11.40 15.48
N TYR A 54 -0.03 10.84 14.57
CA TYR A 54 -0.44 10.56 13.20
C TYR A 54 -1.11 9.20 13.04
N LEU A 55 -1.05 8.33 14.06
CA LEU A 55 -1.73 7.04 14.09
C LEU A 55 -3.11 7.13 14.76
N TRP A 56 -3.91 8.12 14.36
CA TRP A 56 -5.25 8.32 14.88
C TRP A 56 -6.25 7.25 14.43
N GLY A 57 -7.29 7.04 15.24
CA GLY A 57 -8.37 6.10 14.95
C GLY A 57 -7.86 4.66 14.78
N GLN A 58 -8.25 4.01 13.69
CA GLN A 58 -7.88 2.62 13.41
C GLN A 58 -6.44 2.42 12.90
N LYS A 59 -5.69 3.48 12.61
CA LYS A 59 -4.30 3.37 12.15
C LYS A 59 -3.40 2.74 13.22
N SER A 60 -3.53 3.18 14.48
CA SER A 60 -2.77 2.59 15.60
C SER A 60 -3.10 1.10 15.77
N ASN A 61 -4.38 0.73 15.70
CA ASN A 61 -4.80 -0.68 15.75
C ASN A 61 -4.23 -1.49 14.59
N GLY A 62 -4.18 -0.90 13.38
CA GLY A 62 -3.58 -1.52 12.19
C GLY A 62 -2.10 -1.79 12.37
N LEU A 63 -1.35 -0.82 12.88
CA LEU A 63 0.07 -0.99 13.16
C LEU A 63 0.32 -2.00 14.28
N ALA A 64 -0.41 -1.90 15.39
CA ALA A 64 -0.31 -2.84 16.50
C ALA A 64 -0.58 -4.29 16.06
N TYR A 65 -1.65 -4.49 15.26
CA TYR A 65 -1.96 -5.81 14.69
C TYR A 65 -0.82 -6.32 13.80
N THR A 66 -0.26 -5.43 12.95
CA THR A 66 0.82 -5.81 12.04
C THR A 66 2.07 -6.21 12.81
N ILE A 67 2.47 -5.45 13.82
CA ILE A 67 3.62 -5.77 14.69
C ILE A 67 3.42 -7.11 15.38
N ALA A 68 2.25 -7.32 15.98
CA ALA A 68 1.95 -8.56 16.70
C ALA A 68 1.89 -9.82 15.81
N ASN A 69 1.62 -9.65 14.51
CA ASN A 69 1.46 -10.75 13.55
C ASN A 69 2.49 -10.71 12.41
N LYS A 70 3.59 -9.97 12.56
CA LYS A 70 4.52 -9.69 11.46
C LYS A 70 5.10 -10.94 10.80
N GLU A 71 5.54 -11.92 11.59
CA GLU A 71 6.11 -13.17 11.09
C GLU A 71 5.08 -13.97 10.27
N PHE A 72 3.86 -14.08 10.79
CA PHE A 72 2.78 -14.79 10.12
C PHE A 72 2.39 -14.09 8.80
N LEU A 73 2.16 -12.77 8.84
CA LEU A 73 1.74 -12.01 7.67
C LEU A 73 2.82 -12.02 6.60
N TRP A 74 4.05 -11.73 6.98
CA TRP A 74 5.20 -11.71 6.07
C TRP A 74 5.45 -13.08 5.45
N GLY A 75 5.51 -14.14 6.27
CA GLY A 75 5.74 -15.50 5.78
C GLY A 75 4.65 -15.96 4.80
N LYS A 76 3.37 -15.64 5.08
CA LYS A 76 2.27 -15.93 4.15
C LYS A 76 2.38 -15.13 2.86
N LEU A 77 2.76 -13.86 2.92
CA LEU A 77 2.94 -13.03 1.72
C LEU A 77 4.12 -13.50 0.87
N MET A 78 5.22 -13.95 1.49
CA MET A 78 6.33 -14.53 0.74
C MET A 78 5.93 -15.83 0.04
N ALA A 79 5.20 -16.72 0.72
CA ALA A 79 4.67 -17.93 0.09
C ALA A 79 3.67 -17.64 -1.04
N ILE A 80 2.85 -16.58 -0.91
CA ILE A 80 1.98 -16.11 -2.00
C ILE A 80 2.82 -15.57 -3.17
N LYS A 81 3.90 -14.82 -2.88
CA LYS A 81 4.82 -14.27 -3.88
C LYS A 81 5.50 -15.37 -4.70
N GLU A 82 5.84 -16.50 -4.09
CA GLU A 82 6.41 -17.67 -4.77
C GLU A 82 5.45 -18.30 -5.79
N ARG A 83 4.14 -18.16 -5.62
CA ARG A 83 3.14 -18.61 -6.60
C ARG A 83 3.14 -17.77 -7.88
N GLY A 84 3.66 -16.54 -7.82
CA GLY A 84 3.78 -15.61 -8.94
C GLY A 84 3.21 -14.24 -8.61
N THR A 85 4.01 -13.22 -8.86
CA THR A 85 3.61 -11.82 -8.59
C THR A 85 2.55 -11.28 -9.55
N SER A 86 2.30 -11.98 -10.65
CA SER A 86 1.23 -11.66 -11.62
C SER A 86 0.08 -12.67 -11.61
N ASP A 87 0.16 -13.71 -10.77
CA ASP A 87 -0.94 -14.67 -10.61
C ASP A 87 -2.13 -13.98 -9.92
N VAL A 88 -3.28 -13.97 -10.60
CA VAL A 88 -4.48 -13.25 -10.14
C VAL A 88 -4.97 -13.79 -8.80
N ASP A 89 -5.02 -15.13 -8.66
CA ASP A 89 -5.57 -15.76 -7.46
C ASP A 89 -4.58 -15.59 -6.29
N ALA A 90 -3.27 -15.61 -6.54
CA ALA A 90 -2.26 -15.27 -5.54
C ALA A 90 -2.41 -13.83 -5.03
N ILE A 91 -2.62 -12.87 -5.94
CA ILE A 91 -2.83 -11.46 -5.57
C ILE A 91 -4.12 -11.30 -4.75
N VAL A 92 -5.21 -11.98 -5.15
CA VAL A 92 -6.47 -11.95 -4.41
C VAL A 92 -6.29 -12.49 -2.99
N ASP A 93 -5.58 -13.60 -2.82
CA ASP A 93 -5.26 -14.17 -1.50
C ASP A 93 -4.44 -13.18 -0.65
N GLY A 94 -3.46 -12.51 -1.26
CA GLY A 94 -2.66 -11.48 -0.60
C GLY A 94 -3.50 -10.28 -0.13
N ILE A 95 -4.41 -9.79 -0.97
CA ILE A 95 -5.34 -8.71 -0.61
C ILE A 95 -6.25 -9.16 0.53
N MET A 96 -6.84 -10.35 0.44
CA MET A 96 -7.71 -10.90 1.49
C MET A 96 -6.96 -11.07 2.83
N LEU A 97 -5.70 -11.48 2.78
CA LEU A 97 -4.84 -11.59 3.97
C LEU A 97 -4.61 -10.21 4.60
N LEU A 98 -4.21 -9.22 3.80
CA LEU A 98 -3.91 -7.87 4.29
C LEU A 98 -5.15 -7.10 4.74
N MET A 99 -6.33 -7.39 4.20
CA MET A 99 -7.60 -6.82 4.69
C MET A 99 -7.96 -7.26 6.12
N ARG A 100 -7.23 -8.21 6.72
CA ARG A 100 -7.34 -8.54 8.15
C ARG A 100 -6.69 -7.48 9.04
N VAL A 101 -5.76 -6.71 8.50
CA VAL A 101 -5.13 -5.59 9.20
C VAL A 101 -6.14 -4.45 9.32
N PRO A 102 -6.48 -3.99 10.54
CA PRO A 102 -7.37 -2.86 10.73
C PRO A 102 -6.95 -1.64 9.89
N ASN A 103 -7.93 -0.98 9.30
CA ASN A 103 -7.76 0.18 8.42
C ASN A 103 -7.15 -0.10 7.02
N LEU A 104 -6.79 -1.35 6.70
CA LEU A 104 -6.43 -1.73 5.34
C LEU A 104 -7.66 -2.32 4.62
N GLY A 105 -8.35 -1.48 3.85
CA GLY A 105 -9.32 -1.94 2.86
C GLY A 105 -8.63 -2.44 1.58
N MET A 106 -9.40 -2.98 0.62
CA MET A 106 -8.90 -3.54 -0.64
C MET A 106 -7.84 -2.64 -1.32
N VAL A 107 -8.13 -1.35 -1.48
CA VAL A 107 -7.23 -0.39 -2.15
C VAL A 107 -5.87 -0.24 -1.44
N LYS A 108 -5.88 -0.16 -0.11
CA LYS A 108 -4.63 -0.01 0.66
C LYS A 108 -3.89 -1.33 0.85
N ALA A 109 -4.61 -2.45 0.91
CA ALA A 109 -4.01 -3.78 0.82
C ALA A 109 -3.30 -3.98 -0.54
N SER A 110 -3.93 -3.55 -1.64
CA SER A 110 -3.32 -3.57 -2.96
C SER A 110 -2.09 -2.65 -3.05
N PHE A 111 -2.10 -1.51 -2.36
CA PHE A 111 -0.93 -0.63 -2.30
C PHE A 111 0.26 -1.30 -1.59
N VAL A 112 0.02 -2.01 -0.50
CA VAL A 112 1.07 -2.82 0.15
C VAL A 112 1.61 -3.87 -0.80
N LEU A 113 0.74 -4.62 -1.50
CA LEU A 113 1.17 -5.63 -2.48
C LEU A 113 1.93 -5.02 -3.65
N GLN A 114 1.51 -3.86 -4.17
CA GLN A 114 2.22 -3.13 -5.22
C GLN A 114 3.66 -2.81 -4.78
N MET A 115 3.84 -2.33 -3.55
CA MET A 115 5.17 -2.08 -2.97
C MET A 115 5.97 -3.36 -2.68
N LEU A 116 5.32 -4.52 -2.59
CA LEU A 116 5.96 -5.84 -2.50
C LEU A 116 6.30 -6.44 -3.88
N GLY A 117 6.04 -5.72 -4.96
CA GLY A 117 6.34 -6.12 -6.33
C GLY A 117 5.27 -6.98 -7.01
N PHE A 118 4.05 -7.03 -6.49
CA PHE A 118 2.93 -7.69 -7.16
C PHE A 118 2.34 -6.81 -8.26
N ASN A 119 1.87 -7.45 -9.35
CA ASN A 119 1.21 -6.76 -10.47
C ASN A 119 -0.24 -6.38 -10.13
N VAL A 120 -0.37 -5.41 -9.25
CA VAL A 120 -1.62 -4.80 -8.80
C VAL A 120 -1.37 -3.33 -8.47
N ALA A 121 -2.41 -2.51 -8.45
CA ALA A 121 -2.28 -1.08 -8.23
C ALA A 121 -3.13 -0.54 -7.06
N CYS A 122 -2.77 0.63 -6.58
CA CYS A 122 -3.56 1.43 -5.64
C CYS A 122 -4.53 2.33 -6.43
N ILE A 123 -5.76 1.88 -6.68
CA ILE A 123 -6.80 2.72 -7.30
C ILE A 123 -7.51 3.52 -6.20
N ASP A 124 -6.81 4.53 -5.70
CA ASP A 124 -7.30 5.43 -4.65
C ASP A 124 -8.23 6.53 -5.20
N SER A 125 -8.60 7.48 -4.36
CA SER A 125 -9.49 8.59 -4.74
C SER A 125 -8.93 9.42 -5.91
N HIS A 126 -7.62 9.55 -6.04
CA HIS A 126 -6.99 10.29 -7.14
C HIS A 126 -7.17 9.54 -8.46
N ASN A 127 -6.88 8.25 -8.49
CA ASN A 127 -7.10 7.41 -9.66
C ASN A 127 -8.59 7.31 -10.01
N LEU A 128 -9.48 7.15 -9.02
CA LEU A 128 -10.93 7.13 -9.26
C LEU A 128 -11.41 8.43 -9.91
N THR A 129 -10.96 9.59 -9.41
CA THR A 129 -11.31 10.90 -10.00
C THR A 129 -10.79 11.02 -11.42
N ARG A 130 -9.54 10.63 -11.66
CA ARG A 130 -8.91 10.65 -13.00
C ARG A 130 -9.67 9.79 -14.02
N LEU A 131 -10.17 8.64 -13.59
CA LEU A 131 -10.89 7.69 -14.43
C LEU A 131 -12.40 7.95 -14.54
N GLY A 132 -12.92 8.92 -13.80
CA GLY A 132 -14.37 9.15 -13.70
C GLY A 132 -15.14 7.99 -13.04
N LEU A 133 -14.46 7.20 -12.21
CA LEU A 133 -15.06 6.04 -11.54
C LEU A 133 -15.72 6.42 -10.21
N SER A 134 -16.83 5.75 -9.90
CA SER A 134 -17.46 5.87 -8.59
C SER A 134 -16.61 5.21 -7.50
N PRO A 135 -16.51 5.80 -6.29
CA PRO A 135 -15.89 5.15 -5.14
C PRO A 135 -16.46 3.76 -4.82
N ASN A 136 -17.69 3.47 -5.21
CA ASN A 136 -18.30 2.15 -5.03
C ASN A 136 -17.64 1.05 -5.89
N ALA A 137 -16.93 1.41 -6.96
CA ALA A 137 -16.20 0.46 -7.80
C ALA A 137 -15.16 -0.33 -6.98
N VAL A 138 -14.51 0.35 -6.03
CA VAL A 138 -13.44 -0.23 -5.20
C VAL A 138 -13.84 -0.49 -3.74
N LYS A 139 -15.09 -0.24 -3.37
CA LYS A 139 -15.57 -0.42 -1.99
C LYS A 139 -16.04 -1.85 -1.76
N ILE A 140 -15.50 -2.53 -0.76
CA ILE A 140 -15.96 -3.82 -0.27
C ILE A 140 -16.89 -3.61 0.94
N GLY A 141 -18.14 -4.04 0.80
CA GLY A 141 -19.09 -3.99 1.91
C GLY A 141 -18.72 -4.97 3.03
N ALA A 142 -18.83 -4.53 4.30
CA ALA A 142 -18.48 -5.36 5.45
C ALA A 142 -19.28 -6.67 5.51
N LYS A 143 -20.57 -6.62 5.09
CA LYS A 143 -21.51 -7.76 5.13
C LYS A 143 -21.43 -8.66 3.88
N LEU A 144 -20.55 -8.38 2.93
CA LEU A 144 -20.43 -9.17 1.72
C LEU A 144 -19.92 -10.60 2.06
N LYS A 145 -20.53 -11.62 1.45
CA LYS A 145 -20.07 -13.01 1.60
C LYS A 145 -18.66 -13.18 1.04
N THR A 146 -17.91 -14.15 1.54
CA THR A 146 -16.51 -14.38 1.17
C THR A 146 -16.33 -14.58 -0.32
N GLU A 147 -17.20 -15.38 -0.97
CA GLU A 147 -17.16 -15.63 -2.41
C GLU A 147 -17.36 -14.36 -3.22
N SER A 148 -18.31 -13.50 -2.78
CA SER A 148 -18.59 -12.22 -3.44
C SER A 148 -17.46 -11.22 -3.22
N LYS A 149 -16.78 -11.24 -2.06
CA LYS A 149 -15.58 -10.45 -1.82
C LYS A 149 -14.45 -10.89 -2.75
N TYR A 150 -14.23 -12.20 -2.84
CA TYR A 150 -13.22 -12.80 -3.71
C TYR A 150 -13.44 -12.39 -5.18
N ALA A 151 -14.66 -12.57 -5.68
CA ALA A 151 -15.02 -12.20 -7.06
C ALA A 151 -14.79 -10.70 -7.33
N LYS A 152 -15.16 -9.83 -6.38
CA LYS A 152 -14.96 -8.38 -6.53
C LYS A 152 -13.47 -8.00 -6.51
N ILE A 153 -12.68 -8.62 -5.65
CA ILE A 153 -11.23 -8.39 -5.60
C ILE A 153 -10.58 -8.90 -6.89
N LYS A 154 -11.01 -10.06 -7.39
CA LYS A 154 -10.52 -10.63 -8.65
C LYS A 154 -10.77 -9.69 -9.83
N SER A 155 -11.97 -9.13 -9.94
CA SER A 155 -12.29 -8.13 -10.97
C SER A 155 -11.41 -6.87 -10.84
N TYR A 156 -11.12 -6.43 -9.61
CA TYR A 156 -10.23 -5.32 -9.36
C TYR A 156 -8.78 -5.62 -9.81
N VAL A 157 -8.28 -6.80 -9.49
CA VAL A 157 -6.92 -7.22 -9.89
C VAL A 157 -6.81 -7.30 -11.41
N LEU A 158 -7.79 -7.91 -12.09
CA LEU A 158 -7.82 -7.97 -13.55
C LEU A 158 -7.81 -6.57 -14.17
N MET A 159 -8.62 -5.65 -13.67
CA MET A 159 -8.62 -4.25 -14.12
C MET A 159 -7.24 -3.58 -13.93
N CYS A 160 -6.55 -3.83 -12.82
CA CYS A 160 -5.21 -3.31 -12.61
C CYS A 160 -4.20 -3.87 -13.63
N GLN A 161 -4.36 -5.15 -14.02
CA GLN A 161 -3.42 -5.82 -14.90
C GLN A 161 -3.60 -5.46 -16.38
N GLU A 162 -4.76 -4.93 -16.79
CA GLU A 162 -5.00 -4.45 -18.17
C GLU A 162 -3.99 -3.37 -18.57
N ASP A 163 -3.73 -2.40 -17.67
CA ASP A 163 -2.80 -1.30 -17.94
C ASP A 163 -1.39 -1.58 -17.36
N GLY A 164 -1.29 -2.51 -16.42
CA GLY A 164 -0.06 -2.83 -15.71
C GLY A 164 0.28 -1.89 -14.57
N THR A 165 1.03 -2.41 -13.61
CA THR A 165 1.31 -1.71 -12.35
C THR A 165 2.21 -0.47 -12.53
N GLU A 166 3.11 -0.47 -13.55
CA GLU A 166 3.96 0.66 -13.89
C GLU A 166 3.12 1.87 -14.36
N TYR A 167 2.18 1.63 -15.28
CA TYR A 167 1.26 2.65 -15.75
C TYR A 167 0.49 3.30 -14.59
N TRP A 168 -0.07 2.49 -13.68
CA TRP A 168 -0.83 3.00 -12.54
C TRP A 168 0.01 3.83 -11.58
N TRP A 169 1.26 3.44 -11.36
CA TRP A 169 2.18 4.16 -10.50
C TRP A 169 2.58 5.51 -11.10
N ASP A 170 3.05 5.50 -12.35
CA ASP A 170 3.54 6.70 -13.03
C ASP A 170 2.40 7.71 -13.25
N THR A 171 1.23 7.26 -13.70
CA THR A 171 0.08 8.15 -13.88
C THR A 171 -0.45 8.72 -12.56
N TRP A 172 -0.36 7.97 -11.46
CA TRP A 172 -0.67 8.48 -10.13
C TRP A 172 0.34 9.55 -9.69
N CYS A 173 1.62 9.31 -9.89
CA CYS A 173 2.68 10.28 -9.59
C CYS A 173 2.48 11.57 -10.39
N ASP A 174 2.24 11.48 -11.68
CA ASP A 174 2.02 12.64 -12.55
C ASP A 174 0.75 13.42 -12.17
N TYR A 175 -0.33 12.73 -11.87
CA TYR A 175 -1.57 13.37 -11.43
C TYR A 175 -1.38 14.12 -10.10
N VAL A 176 -0.71 13.51 -9.13
CA VAL A 176 -0.45 14.15 -7.83
C VAL A 176 0.49 15.34 -7.98
N ALA A 177 1.51 15.25 -8.84
CA ALA A 177 2.41 16.36 -9.15
C ALA A 177 1.67 17.49 -9.86
N GLY A 178 0.88 17.20 -10.89
CA GLY A 178 0.15 18.20 -11.70
C GLY A 178 -0.91 18.97 -10.92
N ASN A 179 -1.65 18.31 -10.04
CA ASN A 179 -2.70 18.97 -9.24
C ASN A 179 -2.15 19.83 -8.08
N ARG A 180 -0.85 19.82 -7.86
CA ARG A 180 -0.17 20.59 -6.81
C ARG A 180 0.89 21.51 -7.38
N ALA A 181 0.63 22.10 -8.55
CA ALA A 181 1.54 22.88 -9.38
C ALA A 181 2.38 23.96 -8.67
N ASN A 182 2.10 24.29 -7.42
CA ASN A 182 2.89 25.22 -6.60
C ASN A 182 3.61 24.55 -5.42
N ARG A 183 3.60 23.23 -5.33
CA ARG A 183 4.39 22.49 -4.33
C ARG A 183 5.23 21.49 -5.09
N LEU A 184 6.51 21.75 -5.17
CA LEU A 184 7.55 20.80 -5.56
C LEU A 184 7.40 19.54 -4.70
N LEU A 185 6.44 18.68 -5.07
CA LEU A 185 6.44 17.31 -4.67
C LEU A 185 7.44 16.66 -5.58
N ASP A 186 8.61 16.45 -5.05
CA ASP A 186 9.53 15.51 -5.59
C ASP A 186 8.91 14.12 -5.45
N THR A 187 8.07 13.75 -6.43
CA THR A 187 7.44 12.44 -6.50
C THR A 187 8.49 11.38 -6.81
N GLY A 188 9.68 11.76 -7.28
CA GLY A 188 10.83 10.90 -7.45
C GLY A 188 11.41 10.34 -6.16
N ASP A 189 10.86 10.76 -5.01
CA ASP A 189 11.41 10.44 -3.72
C ASP A 189 10.44 9.67 -2.80
N VAL A 190 9.61 8.79 -3.37
CA VAL A 190 8.81 7.87 -2.54
C VAL A 190 9.74 6.98 -1.73
N VAL A 191 10.85 6.53 -2.33
CA VAL A 191 11.88 5.73 -1.65
C VAL A 191 12.49 6.51 -0.49
N SER A 192 12.86 7.79 -0.66
CA SER A 192 13.42 8.58 0.44
C SER A 192 12.41 8.88 1.54
N LYS A 193 11.13 9.00 1.20
CA LYS A 193 10.04 9.12 2.18
C LYS A 193 9.82 7.83 2.95
N PHE A 194 10.09 6.71 2.30
CA PHE A 194 9.99 5.39 2.87
C PHE A 194 11.20 5.04 3.75
N HIS A 195 12.41 5.35 3.27
CA HIS A 195 13.67 5.15 3.97
C HIS A 195 14.03 6.33 4.90
N VAL A 196 13.08 6.99 5.49
CA VAL A 196 13.39 8.04 6.47
C VAL A 196 14.44 7.53 7.45
N ASP A 197 15.68 7.87 7.13
CA ASP A 197 16.86 7.70 7.98
C ASP A 197 16.82 6.42 8.85
N CYS A 198 16.92 5.23 8.23
CA CYS A 198 17.42 4.03 8.90
C CYS A 198 18.93 4.17 9.21
N VAL A 199 19.40 5.41 9.37
CA VAL A 199 20.74 5.73 9.81
C VAL A 199 20.59 6.51 11.11
N VAL A 200 20.32 5.81 12.18
CA VAL A 200 20.82 6.22 13.49
C VAL A 200 21.23 4.95 14.23
N ALA A 201 22.56 4.82 14.29
CA ALA A 201 23.41 4.20 15.28
C ALA A 201 23.02 2.81 15.79
#